data_24bced44fb2061d6e59161df19d0657c
#
_entry.id   24bced44fb2061d6e59161df19d0657c
#
_cell.length_a   1.000
_cell.length_b   1.000
_cell.length_c   1.000
_cell.angle_alpha   90.00
_cell.angle_beta   90.00
_cell.angle_gamma   90.00
#
_symmetry.space_group_name_H-M   'P 1'
#
loop_
_entity.id
_entity.type
_entity.pdbx_description
1 polymer ?
#
loop_
_entity_poly.entity_id
_entity_poly.type
_entity_poly.pdbx_seq_one_letter_code
_entity_poly.pdbx_strand_id
1 'polypeptide(L)' 'MDKYPVFREEQTVGELTVTPEALYTAFSVSCRGREGLWCAWAMGETGNLRIGVLEPENGCLQIRRRF' A
#
# COMPACT_ATOMS: atom_id res chain seq x y z
N MET A 1 -3.25 6.51 13.54
CA MET A 1 -3.49 6.03 12.17
C MET A 1 -3.05 7.09 11.16
N ASP A 2 -2.09 6.76 10.33
CA ASP A 2 -1.54 7.69 9.36
C ASP A 2 -1.92 7.28 7.95
N LYS A 3 -2.17 8.26 7.10
CA LYS A 3 -2.52 8.02 5.71
C LYS A 3 -1.54 8.73 4.79
N TYR A 4 -1.17 8.04 3.73
CA TYR A 4 -0.23 8.54 2.73
C TYR A 4 -0.75 8.26 1.34
N PRO A 5 -0.47 9.13 0.37
CA PRO A 5 -0.85 8.87 -1.01
C PRO A 5 0.01 7.76 -1.62
N VAL A 6 -0.59 6.99 -2.51
CA VAL A 6 0.13 5.99 -3.30
C VAL A 6 0.25 6.51 -4.73
N PHE A 7 1.47 6.51 -5.25
CA PHE A 7 1.76 7.04 -6.58
C PHE A 7 2.13 5.94 -7.55
N ARG A 8 1.75 6.15 -8.79
CA ARG A 8 2.20 5.36 -9.93
C ARG A 8 2.49 6.34 -11.05
N GLU A 9 3.75 6.38 -11.50
CA GLU A 9 4.17 7.31 -12.56
C GLU A 9 3.75 8.76 -12.28
N GLU A 10 4.00 9.21 -11.07
CA GLU A 10 3.70 10.56 -10.60
C GLU A 10 2.21 10.88 -10.45
N GLN A 11 1.35 9.90 -10.60
CA GLN A 11 -0.08 10.08 -10.37
C GLN A 11 -0.52 9.41 -9.09
N THR A 12 -1.38 10.08 -8.34
CA THR A 12 -1.96 9.49 -7.13
C THR A 12 -3.01 8.48 -7.55
N VAL A 13 -2.80 7.21 -7.20
CA VAL A 13 -3.71 6.13 -7.59
C VAL A 13 -4.39 5.47 -6.40
N GLY A 14 -4.02 5.81 -5.20
CA GLY A 14 -4.62 5.20 -4.03
C GLY A 14 -4.11 5.78 -2.72
N GLU A 15 -4.33 5.04 -1.65
CA GLU A 15 -3.99 5.44 -0.31
C GLU A 15 -3.37 4.30 0.48
N LEU A 16 -2.34 4.62 1.24
CA LEU A 16 -1.74 3.73 2.22
C LEU A 16 -2.19 4.18 3.60
N THR A 17 -2.69 3.25 4.39
CA THR A 17 -3.02 3.50 5.79
C THR A 17 -2.05 2.72 6.66
N VAL A 18 -1.41 3.40 7.59
CA VAL A 18 -0.49 2.80 8.55
C VAL A 18 -1.15 2.83 9.93
N THR A 19 -1.37 1.67 10.52
CA THR A 19 -2.03 1.55 11.80
C THR A 19 -1.12 0.83 12.78
N PRO A 20 -0.69 1.48 13.86
CA PRO A 20 0.09 0.79 14.89
C PRO A 20 -0.82 -0.16 15.69
N GLU A 21 -0.33 -1.37 15.90
CA GLU A 21 -1.00 -2.36 16.73
C GLU A 21 -0.04 -2.78 17.85
N ALA A 22 -0.52 -3.56 18.83
CA ALA A 22 0.26 -3.87 20.02
C ALA A 22 1.68 -4.43 19.74
N LEU A 23 1.77 -5.35 18.78
CA LEU A 23 3.04 -6.00 18.44
C LEU A 23 3.46 -5.80 16.99
N TYR A 24 2.62 -5.12 16.20
CA TYR A 24 2.81 -5.01 14.77
C TYR A 24 2.45 -3.62 14.28
N THR A 25 2.93 -3.30 13.09
CA THR A 25 2.45 -2.15 12.35
C THR A 25 1.71 -2.68 11.13
N ALA A 26 0.45 -2.35 10.98
CA ALA A 26 -0.36 -2.79 9.86
C ALA A 26 -0.30 -1.77 8.72
N PHE A 27 0.01 -2.24 7.53
CA PHE A 27 0.03 -1.45 6.31
C PHE A 27 -1.11 -1.93 5.42
N SER A 28 -2.00 -1.02 5.07
CA SER A 28 -3.13 -1.32 4.20
C SER A 28 -3.08 -0.39 2.99
N VAL A 29 -2.95 -0.96 1.80
CA VAL A 29 -2.87 -0.21 0.55
C VAL A 29 -4.12 -0.48 -0.26
N SER A 30 -4.74 0.59 -0.76
CA SER A 30 -5.90 0.48 -1.63
C SER A 30 -5.67 1.41 -2.83
N CYS A 31 -5.69 0.84 -4.03
CA CYS A 31 -5.46 1.57 -5.27
C CYS A 31 -6.60 1.37 -6.24
N ARG A 32 -6.83 2.38 -7.07
CA ARG A 32 -7.76 2.26 -8.19
C ARG A 32 -7.10 1.47 -9.31
N GLY A 33 -7.85 0.60 -9.96
CA GLY A 33 -7.36 -0.19 -11.06
C GLY A 33 -7.86 -1.61 -10.97
N ARG A 34 -7.80 -2.31 -12.09
CA ARG A 34 -8.34 -3.66 -12.20
C ARG A 34 -7.39 -4.66 -12.80
N GLU A 35 -6.34 -4.22 -13.44
CA GLU A 35 -5.50 -5.09 -14.24
C GLU A 35 -4.04 -4.95 -13.87
N GLY A 36 -3.31 -6.01 -14.10
CA GLY A 36 -1.87 -6.06 -13.95
C GLY A 36 -1.43 -6.56 -12.59
N LEU A 37 -0.16 -6.88 -12.52
CA LEU A 37 0.50 -7.26 -11.28
C LEU A 37 1.31 -6.06 -10.81
N TRP A 38 0.93 -5.51 -9.68
CA TRP A 38 1.58 -4.33 -9.13
C TRP A 38 2.11 -4.63 -7.74
N CYS A 39 3.35 -4.26 -7.50
CA CYS A 39 3.97 -4.42 -6.20
C CYS A 39 4.01 -3.06 -5.49
N ALA A 40 3.55 -3.02 -4.26
CA ALA A 40 3.55 -1.80 -3.46
C ALA A 40 4.82 -1.72 -2.62
N TRP A 41 5.40 -0.52 -2.55
CA TRP A 41 6.59 -0.24 -1.76
C TRP A 41 6.35 0.99 -0.90
N ALA A 42 6.81 0.93 0.34
CA ALA A 42 6.86 2.12 1.20
C ALA A 42 8.25 2.71 1.09
N MET A 43 8.33 3.98 0.76
CA MET A 43 9.61 4.67 0.59
C MET A 43 9.86 5.60 1.75
N GLY A 44 10.98 5.42 2.40
CA GLY A 44 11.39 6.23 3.55
C GLY A 44 12.77 6.80 3.38
N GLU A 45 13.17 7.66 4.33
CA GLU A 45 14.49 8.31 4.29
C GLU A 45 15.63 7.33 4.46
N THR A 46 15.40 6.25 5.20
CA THR A 46 16.44 5.27 5.52
C THR A 46 16.38 4.03 4.66
N GLY A 47 15.44 3.95 3.73
CA GLY A 47 15.30 2.80 2.85
C GLY A 47 13.88 2.54 2.43
N ASN A 48 13.69 1.50 1.65
CA ASN A 48 12.40 1.12 1.11
C ASN A 48 11.95 -0.22 1.69
N LEU A 49 10.65 -0.34 1.94
CA LEU A 49 10.05 -1.56 2.43
C LEU A 49 9.09 -2.10 1.38
N ARG A 50 9.32 -3.34 0.94
CA ARG A 50 8.40 -3.99 0.02
C ARG A 50 7.16 -4.46 0.79
N ILE A 51 5.99 -3.90 0.46
CA ILE A 51 4.75 -4.30 1.12
C ILE A 51 4.23 -5.60 0.51
N GLY A 52 4.19 -5.69 -0.80
CA GLY A 52 3.77 -6.90 -1.48
C GLY A 52 2.99 -6.64 -2.76
N VAL A 53 2.51 -7.71 -3.36
CA VAL A 53 1.73 -7.63 -4.61
C VAL A 53 0.27 -7.34 -4.29
N LEU A 54 -0.27 -6.32 -4.95
CA LEU A 54 -1.66 -5.93 -4.78
C LEU A 54 -2.58 -6.98 -5.40
N GLU A 55 -3.70 -7.24 -4.73
CA GLU A 55 -4.69 -8.20 -5.19
C GLU A 55 -6.00 -7.48 -5.56
N PRO A 56 -6.67 -7.89 -6.65
CA PRO A 56 -7.93 -7.30 -7.02
C PRO A 56 -9.04 -7.69 -6.04
N GLU A 57 -9.80 -6.69 -5.60
CA GLU A 57 -10.93 -6.91 -4.70
C GLU A 57 -11.93 -5.77 -4.88
N ASN A 58 -13.17 -6.10 -5.21
CA ASN A 58 -14.26 -5.14 -5.36
C ASN A 58 -13.94 -3.96 -6.30
N GLY A 59 -13.25 -4.24 -7.40
CA GLY A 59 -12.92 -3.20 -8.38
C GLY A 59 -11.70 -2.37 -8.03
N CYS A 60 -11.01 -2.71 -6.95
CA CYS A 60 -9.78 -2.04 -6.53
C CYS A 60 -8.66 -3.05 -6.37
N LEU A 61 -7.44 -2.56 -6.31
CA LEU A 61 -6.27 -3.38 -5.97
C LEU A 61 -5.92 -3.11 -4.52
N GLN A 62 -5.79 -4.15 -3.72
CA GLN A 62 -5.56 -4.02 -2.30
C GLN A 62 -4.51 -4.99 -1.77
N ILE A 63 -3.84 -4.59 -0.71
CA ILE A 63 -3.00 -5.49 0.08
C ILE A 63 -2.98 -5.00 1.52
N ARG A 64 -2.92 -5.95 2.45
CA ARG A 64 -2.75 -5.64 3.87
C ARG A 64 -1.65 -6.53 4.42
N ARG A 65 -0.68 -5.91 5.06
CA ARG A 65 0.45 -6.63 5.65
C ARG A 65 0.76 -6.08 7.03
N ARG A 66 1.30 -6.94 7.87
CA ARG A 66 1.77 -6.57 9.22
C ARG A 66 3.27 -6.80 9.30
N PHE A 67 3.91 -5.87 9.94
CA PHE A 67 5.37 -5.93 10.15
C PHE A 67 5.74 -5.68 11.59
#